data_4005710945a2a86c7af6d3d4b84ea8a3
#
_entry.id   4005710945a2a86c7af6d3d4b84ea8a3
#
_cell.length_a   1.000
_cell.length_b   1.000
_cell.length_c   1.000
_cell.angle_alpha   90.00
_cell.angle_beta   90.00
_cell.angle_gamma   90.00
#
_symmetry.space_group_name_H-M   'P 1'
#
loop_
_entity.id
_entity.type
_entity.pdbx_description
1 polymer ?
#
loop_
_entity_poly.entity_id
_entity_poly.type
_entity_poly.pdbx_seq_one_letter_code
_entity_poly.pdbx_strand_id
1 'polypeptide(L)'
;MTIPNRPIAVSLPPDSARARGGARAALLLWALLALAPAAGCAARAAPPSPTQAAQSVRAQAAQTGTAPEEARLLEIARHGMHQLLDGDTDAALKTFDGIRRQNPASPLGYLFAADTYWWKIYLTTGNLVDPDVFDVVRTSTSPYDSTFEGLAHEAVRTAEVRVEARQDLARSLLEEGMAYGLLGRYYGLRDNDFPTARAGKRMRALLLRALKLDPSLTDAYLGVGIYNYFVDTLPTIIKLLKFLIALPGGSRVLGLQQLQTAATKGDLTRGEAQFYLAKDFSRRNEQQYAKSLALFQELSAEYPNNLLWKLVAGSLQIRLGHREAGEALYKEVAAKSTPLSNDVGRAIHSQVEQAVNRMHGH
;
A
#
# COMPACT_ATOMS: atom_id res chain seq x y z
N MET A 1 23.92 -42.30 26.50
CA MET A 1 24.89 -41.22 26.79
C MET A 1 24.06 -39.95 26.97
N THR A 2 23.76 -39.64 28.21
CA THR A 2 22.80 -38.64 28.67
C THR A 2 23.54 -37.33 28.94
N ILE A 3 23.17 -36.24 28.36
CA ILE A 3 23.74 -34.90 28.61
C ILE A 3 22.72 -34.14 29.50
N PRO A 4 23.13 -33.59 30.66
CA PRO A 4 22.20 -32.97 31.60
C PRO A 4 21.92 -31.50 31.26
N ASN A 5 20.67 -31.17 31.47
CA ASN A 5 20.06 -29.84 31.41
C ASN A 5 20.56 -28.97 32.59
N ARG A 6 21.11 -27.79 32.35
CA ARG A 6 21.39 -26.78 33.38
C ARG A 6 20.54 -25.52 33.09
N PRO A 7 19.80 -25.03 34.08
CA PRO A 7 19.11 -23.74 33.95
C PRO A 7 20.07 -22.59 34.23
N ILE A 8 20.03 -21.56 33.41
CA ILE A 8 20.74 -20.28 33.60
C ILE A 8 19.85 -19.40 34.46
N ALA A 9 20.31 -19.13 35.68
CA ALA A 9 19.69 -18.17 36.60
C ALA A 9 20.06 -16.74 36.16
N VAL A 10 19.04 -15.91 35.91
CA VAL A 10 19.19 -14.46 35.71
C VAL A 10 18.97 -13.80 37.07
N SER A 11 20.05 -13.21 37.61
CA SER A 11 20.03 -12.42 38.85
C SER A 11 19.57 -11.00 38.55
N LEU A 12 18.53 -10.54 39.25
CA LEU A 12 18.12 -9.16 39.37
C LEU A 12 18.93 -8.43 40.45
N PRO A 13 19.34 -7.18 40.28
CA PRO A 13 19.88 -6.36 41.34
C PRO A 13 18.79 -5.65 42.14
N PRO A 14 19.07 -5.27 43.41
CA PRO A 14 18.07 -4.92 44.37
C PRO A 14 17.63 -3.45 44.42
N ASP A 15 16.45 -3.27 45.03
CA ASP A 15 15.84 -2.01 45.44
C ASP A 15 16.75 -1.09 46.27
N SER A 16 16.67 0.22 46.03
CA SER A 16 16.90 1.24 47.04
C SER A 16 15.91 2.39 46.85
N ALA A 17 14.86 2.40 47.56
CA ALA A 17 14.56 3.15 48.80
C ALA A 17 14.46 4.69 48.66
N ARG A 18 13.21 5.14 48.79
CA ARG A 18 12.70 6.27 49.54
C ARG A 18 13.33 7.66 49.45
N ALA A 19 12.51 8.65 49.07
CA ALA A 19 12.34 9.85 49.85
C ALA A 19 10.98 10.52 49.60
N ARG A 20 10.39 10.89 50.74
CA ARG A 20 9.07 11.50 50.97
C ARG A 20 9.10 13.03 50.82
N GLY A 21 7.93 13.59 50.63
CA GLY A 21 7.55 14.97 50.96
C GLY A 21 6.91 15.69 49.79
N GLY A 22 5.77 16.29 49.84
CA GLY A 22 4.98 16.82 50.91
C GLY A 22 3.94 17.73 50.25
N ALA A 23 2.74 17.62 50.68
CA ALA A 23 1.58 18.39 50.27
C ALA A 23 1.71 19.90 50.42
N ARG A 24 0.97 20.67 49.62
CA ARG A 24 0.08 21.72 50.13
C ARG A 24 -0.84 22.27 49.04
N ALA A 25 -2.11 22.22 49.35
CA ALA A 25 -3.22 22.87 48.70
C ALA A 25 -3.18 24.39 48.89
N ALA A 26 -3.67 25.15 47.91
CA ALA A 26 -4.26 26.43 48.13
C ALA A 26 -5.38 26.70 47.13
N LEU A 27 -6.58 26.60 47.64
CA LEU A 27 -7.82 27.17 47.13
C LEU A 27 -7.74 28.69 47.29
N LEU A 28 -8.16 29.45 46.27
CA LEU A 28 -8.77 30.76 46.45
C LEU A 28 -9.81 31.01 45.37
N LEU A 29 -11.06 31.03 45.83
CA LEU A 29 -12.21 31.65 45.17
C LEU A 29 -12.02 33.15 44.97
N TRP A 30 -12.42 33.66 43.81
CA TRP A 30 -13.04 35.00 43.70
C TRP A 30 -14.16 34.94 42.68
N ALA A 31 -15.41 34.99 43.20
CA ALA A 31 -16.59 35.33 42.47
C ALA A 31 -16.83 36.86 42.63
N LEU A 32 -17.06 37.57 41.55
CA LEU A 32 -17.81 38.82 41.60
C LEU A 32 -18.56 39.06 40.29
N LEU A 33 -19.87 39.15 40.44
CA LEU A 33 -20.87 39.57 39.46
C LEU A 33 -20.58 40.98 38.93
N ALA A 34 -20.76 41.19 37.64
CA ALA A 34 -21.24 42.44 37.11
C ALA A 34 -22.22 42.16 35.93
N LEU A 35 -23.50 42.32 36.21
CA LEU A 35 -24.52 42.46 35.19
C LEU A 35 -24.40 43.88 34.56
N ALA A 36 -24.30 43.94 33.23
CA ALA A 36 -24.68 45.13 32.46
C ALA A 36 -25.50 44.68 31.23
N PRO A 37 -26.58 45.34 30.88
CA PRO A 37 -27.42 44.97 29.76
C PRO A 37 -26.75 45.41 28.46
N ALA A 38 -26.45 44.44 27.59
CA ALA A 38 -26.00 44.75 26.24
C ALA A 38 -27.25 44.98 25.34
N ALA A 39 -27.43 46.24 25.00
CA ALA A 39 -28.33 46.61 23.90
C ALA A 39 -27.79 46.01 22.58
N GLY A 40 -28.62 45.25 21.91
CA GLY A 40 -28.28 44.64 20.63
C GLY A 40 -28.14 45.71 19.53
N CYS A 41 -26.88 45.99 19.15
CA CYS A 41 -26.56 46.56 17.85
C CYS A 41 -26.25 45.38 16.90
N ALA A 42 -27.16 44.98 16.05
CA ALA A 42 -26.89 44.19 14.87
C ALA A 42 -25.96 45.00 13.95
N ALA A 43 -24.68 44.79 14.10
CA ALA A 43 -23.67 45.35 13.17
C ALA A 43 -23.88 44.68 11.81
N ARG A 44 -24.52 45.40 10.90
CA ARG A 44 -24.64 45.06 9.48
C ARG A 44 -23.19 45.04 8.97
N ALA A 45 -22.71 43.83 8.62
CA ALA A 45 -21.38 43.66 8.06
C ALA A 45 -21.22 44.63 6.87
N ALA A 46 -20.21 45.44 6.91
CA ALA A 46 -19.87 46.33 5.81
C ALA A 46 -19.53 45.46 4.57
N PRO A 47 -19.90 45.88 3.36
CA PRO A 47 -19.54 45.15 2.15
C PRO A 47 -18.01 45.05 2.06
N PRO A 48 -17.44 43.90 1.62
CA PRO A 48 -16.00 43.73 1.53
C PRO A 48 -15.39 44.79 0.62
N SER A 49 -14.22 45.32 1.00
CA SER A 49 -13.53 46.30 0.18
C SER A 49 -13.21 45.72 -1.22
N PRO A 50 -13.12 46.56 -2.27
CA PRO A 50 -12.79 46.11 -3.63
C PRO A 50 -11.55 45.20 -3.68
N THR A 51 -10.58 45.45 -2.77
CA THR A 51 -9.36 44.63 -2.65
C THR A 51 -9.63 43.25 -2.05
N GLN A 52 -10.56 43.13 -1.08
CA GLN A 52 -10.95 41.85 -0.48
C GLN A 52 -11.80 41.02 -1.45
N ALA A 53 -12.69 41.66 -2.21
CA ALA A 53 -13.45 41.02 -3.27
C ALA A 53 -12.54 40.51 -4.39
N ALA A 54 -11.52 41.29 -4.80
CA ALA A 54 -10.53 40.85 -5.78
C ALA A 54 -9.64 39.72 -5.28
N GLN A 55 -9.30 39.70 -3.97
CA GLN A 55 -8.52 38.60 -3.36
C GLN A 55 -9.35 37.32 -3.25
N SER A 56 -10.63 37.41 -2.89
CA SER A 56 -11.52 36.23 -2.86
C SER A 56 -11.79 35.64 -4.24
N VAL A 57 -11.95 36.49 -5.27
CA VAL A 57 -12.08 36.04 -6.67
C VAL A 57 -10.78 35.41 -7.17
N ARG A 58 -9.60 35.96 -6.83
CA ARG A 58 -8.30 35.33 -7.15
C ARG A 58 -8.07 34.00 -6.41
N ALA A 59 -8.47 33.89 -5.16
CA ALA A 59 -8.40 32.65 -4.39
C ALA A 59 -9.33 31.57 -4.96
N GLN A 60 -10.55 31.94 -5.38
CA GLN A 60 -11.47 31.04 -6.06
C GLN A 60 -10.97 30.64 -7.47
N ALA A 61 -10.41 31.59 -8.25
CA ALA A 61 -9.83 31.30 -9.55
C ALA A 61 -8.59 30.40 -9.46
N ALA A 62 -7.78 30.53 -8.39
CA ALA A 62 -6.66 29.64 -8.13
C ALA A 62 -7.14 28.21 -7.76
N GLN A 63 -8.26 28.08 -7.05
CA GLN A 63 -8.86 26.76 -6.73
C GLN A 63 -9.51 26.10 -7.96
N THR A 64 -10.11 26.88 -8.87
CA THR A 64 -10.69 26.35 -10.11
C THR A 64 -9.62 26.00 -11.17
N GLY A 65 -8.42 26.57 -11.07
CA GLY A 65 -7.29 26.24 -11.96
C GLY A 65 -6.59 24.92 -11.58
N THR A 66 -6.65 24.45 -10.34
CA THR A 66 -5.98 23.23 -9.89
C THR A 66 -6.76 21.94 -10.21
N ALA A 67 -8.09 21.99 -10.24
CA ALA A 67 -8.91 20.83 -10.52
C ALA A 67 -8.72 20.22 -11.93
N PRO A 68 -8.65 21.01 -13.04
CA PRO A 68 -8.35 20.46 -14.36
C PRO A 68 -6.93 19.88 -14.46
N GLU A 69 -5.95 20.47 -13.77
CA GLU A 69 -4.58 19.95 -13.73
C GLU A 69 -4.52 18.61 -12.98
N GLU A 70 -5.18 18.51 -11.84
CA GLU A 70 -5.27 17.27 -11.07
C GLU A 70 -5.92 16.15 -11.90
N ALA A 71 -7.03 16.43 -12.56
CA ALA A 71 -7.71 15.47 -13.45
C ALA A 71 -6.77 14.99 -14.58
N ARG A 72 -5.98 15.90 -15.15
CA ARG A 72 -4.97 15.55 -16.16
C ARG A 72 -3.86 14.67 -15.59
N LEU A 73 -3.36 14.97 -14.39
CA LEU A 73 -2.32 14.15 -13.75
C LEU A 73 -2.84 12.75 -13.42
N LEU A 74 -4.11 12.62 -13.01
CA LEU A 74 -4.75 11.33 -12.79
C LEU A 74 -4.87 10.52 -14.08
N GLU A 75 -5.19 11.16 -15.22
CA GLU A 75 -5.23 10.46 -16.50
C GLU A 75 -3.84 9.94 -16.92
N ILE A 76 -2.79 10.76 -16.73
CA ILE A 76 -1.41 10.32 -16.96
C ILE A 76 -1.05 9.17 -16.01
N ALA A 77 -1.48 9.24 -14.73
CA ALA A 77 -1.22 8.18 -13.76
C ALA A 77 -1.92 6.87 -14.16
N ARG A 78 -3.18 6.91 -14.64
CA ARG A 78 -3.87 5.70 -15.17
C ARG A 78 -3.09 5.07 -16.32
N HIS A 79 -2.62 5.89 -17.26
CA HIS A 79 -1.80 5.40 -18.36
C HIS A 79 -0.50 4.73 -17.86
N GLY A 80 0.19 5.36 -16.91
CA GLY A 80 1.40 4.77 -16.30
C GLY A 80 1.11 3.48 -15.53
N MET A 81 -0.01 3.38 -14.82
CA MET A 81 -0.43 2.15 -14.15
C MET A 81 -0.77 1.04 -15.15
N HIS A 82 -1.40 1.38 -16.28
CA HIS A 82 -1.63 0.41 -17.34
C HIS A 82 -0.30 -0.13 -17.90
N GLN A 83 0.69 0.74 -18.18
CA GLN A 83 2.02 0.33 -18.62
C GLN A 83 2.70 -0.60 -17.61
N LEU A 84 2.64 -0.26 -16.31
CA LEU A 84 3.20 -1.06 -15.23
C LEU A 84 2.57 -2.46 -15.17
N LEU A 85 1.24 -2.52 -15.20
CA LEU A 85 0.51 -3.78 -15.11
C LEU A 85 0.64 -4.63 -16.38
N ASP A 86 0.89 -4.00 -17.54
CA ASP A 86 1.21 -4.70 -18.79
C ASP A 86 2.69 -5.14 -18.88
N GLY A 87 3.49 -4.87 -17.83
CA GLY A 87 4.87 -5.35 -17.71
C GLY A 87 5.93 -4.40 -18.24
N ASP A 88 5.56 -3.24 -18.79
CA ASP A 88 6.51 -2.22 -19.24
C ASP A 88 6.88 -1.25 -18.11
N THR A 89 7.72 -1.74 -17.19
CA THR A 89 8.17 -0.96 -16.04
C THR A 89 8.96 0.28 -16.43
N ASP A 90 9.67 0.28 -17.55
CA ASP A 90 10.50 1.40 -17.97
C ASP A 90 9.63 2.52 -18.60
N ALA A 91 8.60 2.17 -19.38
CA ALA A 91 7.62 3.14 -19.86
C ALA A 91 6.82 3.75 -18.69
N ALA A 92 6.39 2.92 -17.72
CA ALA A 92 5.70 3.38 -16.52
C ALA A 92 6.55 4.40 -15.73
N LEU A 93 7.83 4.08 -15.46
CA LEU A 93 8.76 5.01 -14.80
C LEU A 93 8.89 6.32 -15.56
N LYS A 94 9.05 6.28 -16.89
CA LYS A 94 9.13 7.48 -17.73
C LYS A 94 7.87 8.34 -17.62
N THR A 95 6.71 7.72 -17.57
CA THR A 95 5.41 8.39 -17.40
C THR A 95 5.33 9.06 -16.03
N PHE A 96 5.67 8.36 -14.94
CA PHE A 96 5.62 8.91 -13.57
C PHE A 96 6.70 9.98 -13.34
N ASP A 97 7.88 9.84 -13.95
CA ASP A 97 8.90 10.90 -13.98
C ASP A 97 8.41 12.15 -14.72
N GLY A 98 7.58 11.97 -15.73
CA GLY A 98 6.88 13.06 -16.40
C GLY A 98 5.99 13.85 -15.44
N ILE A 99 5.21 13.17 -14.61
CA ILE A 99 4.38 13.80 -13.56
C ILE A 99 5.27 14.58 -12.57
N ARG A 100 6.35 13.96 -12.06
CA ARG A 100 7.26 14.60 -11.10
C ARG A 100 7.91 15.88 -11.64
N ARG A 101 8.26 15.89 -12.93
CA ARG A 101 8.84 17.09 -13.58
C ARG A 101 7.80 18.18 -13.81
N GLN A 102 6.57 17.82 -14.14
CA GLN A 102 5.50 18.79 -14.43
C GLN A 102 4.94 19.39 -13.13
N ASN A 103 4.75 18.56 -12.10
CA ASN A 103 4.22 18.99 -10.81
C ASN A 103 4.94 18.26 -9.65
N PRO A 104 6.10 18.77 -9.21
CA PRO A 104 6.86 18.15 -8.11
C PRO A 104 6.15 18.23 -6.75
N ALA A 105 5.08 19.01 -6.62
CA ALA A 105 4.25 19.07 -5.42
C ALA A 105 3.16 18.01 -5.40
N SER A 106 2.89 17.34 -6.54
CA SER A 106 1.95 16.21 -6.59
C SER A 106 2.61 14.94 -6.08
N PRO A 107 2.00 14.20 -5.14
CA PRO A 107 2.53 12.92 -4.67
C PRO A 107 2.43 11.80 -5.74
N LEU A 108 1.54 11.92 -6.73
CA LEU A 108 1.25 10.86 -7.72
C LEU A 108 2.48 10.34 -8.44
N GLY A 109 3.37 11.23 -8.89
CA GLY A 109 4.56 10.83 -9.62
C GLY A 109 5.57 10.07 -8.76
N TYR A 110 5.73 10.46 -7.49
CA TYR A 110 6.59 9.75 -6.53
C TYR A 110 5.97 8.43 -6.10
N LEU A 111 4.67 8.42 -5.81
CA LEU A 111 3.90 7.27 -5.36
C LEU A 111 3.99 6.12 -6.37
N PHE A 112 3.64 6.38 -7.63
CA PHE A 112 3.59 5.33 -8.64
C PHE A 112 4.97 4.98 -9.23
N ALA A 113 5.94 5.89 -9.20
CA ALA A 113 7.33 5.51 -9.44
C ALA A 113 7.85 4.57 -8.34
N ALA A 114 7.55 4.85 -7.06
CA ALA A 114 7.88 3.93 -5.96
C ALA A 114 7.18 2.57 -6.14
N ASP A 115 5.90 2.57 -6.52
CA ASP A 115 5.16 1.34 -6.77
C ASP A 115 5.80 0.51 -7.90
N THR A 116 6.22 1.16 -8.99
CA THR A 116 6.96 0.48 -10.06
C THR A 116 8.26 -0.16 -9.56
N TYR A 117 9.01 0.51 -8.68
CA TYR A 117 10.20 -0.09 -8.08
C TYR A 117 9.86 -1.22 -7.10
N TRP A 118 8.74 -1.14 -6.38
CA TRP A 118 8.26 -2.26 -5.56
C TRP A 118 7.99 -3.50 -6.43
N TRP A 119 7.34 -3.32 -7.58
CA TRP A 119 7.13 -4.40 -8.55
C TRP A 119 8.44 -4.97 -9.08
N LYS A 120 9.43 -4.12 -9.43
CA LYS A 120 10.77 -4.59 -9.84
C LYS A 120 11.45 -5.40 -8.74
N ILE A 121 11.38 -4.95 -7.48
CA ILE A 121 11.90 -5.70 -6.32
C ILE A 121 11.20 -7.06 -6.21
N TYR A 122 9.86 -7.08 -6.21
CA TYR A 122 9.09 -8.30 -6.10
C TYR A 122 9.37 -9.28 -7.24
N LEU A 123 9.39 -8.81 -8.48
CA LEU A 123 9.62 -9.63 -9.67
C LEU A 123 11.03 -10.23 -9.72
N THR A 124 12.05 -9.53 -9.20
CA THR A 124 13.44 -9.97 -9.25
C THR A 124 13.87 -10.77 -8.02
N THR A 125 13.16 -10.67 -6.90
CA THR A 125 13.53 -11.33 -5.64
C THR A 125 12.45 -12.26 -5.09
N GLY A 126 11.23 -12.20 -5.64
CA GLY A 126 10.09 -13.00 -5.18
C GLY A 126 10.05 -14.41 -5.73
N ASN A 127 9.32 -15.29 -5.05
CA ASN A 127 8.92 -16.57 -5.61
C ASN A 127 7.63 -16.37 -6.42
N LEU A 128 7.77 -16.26 -7.74
CA LEU A 128 6.66 -15.95 -8.65
C LEU A 128 5.84 -17.19 -9.03
N VAL A 129 6.45 -18.37 -8.95
CA VAL A 129 5.83 -19.63 -9.37
C VAL A 129 4.83 -20.16 -8.35
N ASP A 130 5.11 -19.98 -7.05
CA ASP A 130 4.18 -20.41 -6.01
C ASP A 130 3.08 -19.37 -5.80
N PRO A 131 1.83 -19.68 -6.16
CA PRO A 131 0.72 -18.74 -6.02
C PRO A 131 0.38 -18.42 -4.56
N ASP A 132 0.73 -19.30 -3.60
CA ASP A 132 0.41 -19.13 -2.19
C ASP A 132 1.33 -18.13 -1.47
N VAL A 133 2.47 -17.79 -2.08
CA VAL A 133 3.57 -17.14 -1.38
C VAL A 133 3.78 -15.72 -1.89
N PHE A 134 3.81 -14.76 -0.98
CA PHE A 134 4.35 -13.42 -1.19
C PHE A 134 5.79 -13.32 -0.66
N ASP A 135 6.49 -14.46 -0.55
CA ASP A 135 7.85 -14.46 -0.05
C ASP A 135 8.83 -13.98 -1.10
N VAL A 136 9.69 -13.08 -0.67
CA VAL A 136 10.97 -12.82 -1.32
C VAL A 136 12.04 -13.61 -0.58
N VAL A 137 13.17 -13.84 -1.22
CA VAL A 137 14.33 -14.38 -0.50
C VAL A 137 14.72 -13.35 0.56
N ARG A 138 14.41 -13.61 1.82
CA ARG A 138 14.46 -12.67 2.96
C ARG A 138 15.83 -11.99 3.15
N THR A 139 16.89 -12.63 2.74
CA THR A 139 18.27 -12.11 2.82
C THR A 139 18.71 -11.36 1.57
N SER A 140 17.90 -11.33 0.50
CA SER A 140 18.29 -10.66 -0.73
C SER A 140 18.07 -9.16 -0.62
N THR A 141 19.12 -8.39 -0.85
CA THR A 141 18.99 -6.96 -1.16
C THR A 141 18.71 -6.78 -2.64
N SER A 142 17.95 -5.76 -2.98
CA SER A 142 17.72 -5.37 -4.38
C SER A 142 18.49 -4.10 -4.69
N PRO A 143 19.04 -3.94 -5.90
CA PRO A 143 19.62 -2.67 -6.33
C PRO A 143 18.60 -1.52 -6.35
N TYR A 144 17.33 -1.84 -6.24
CA TYR A 144 16.22 -0.88 -6.25
C TYR A 144 15.80 -0.39 -4.87
N ASP A 145 16.29 -0.98 -3.78
CA ASP A 145 15.84 -0.70 -2.42
C ASP A 145 15.93 0.79 -2.06
N SER A 146 17.11 1.40 -2.24
CA SER A 146 17.30 2.80 -1.88
C SER A 146 16.49 3.78 -2.74
N THR A 147 16.31 3.46 -4.02
CA THR A 147 15.49 4.27 -4.92
C THR A 147 14.01 4.18 -4.54
N PHE A 148 13.54 2.97 -4.24
CA PHE A 148 12.18 2.76 -3.73
C PHE A 148 11.93 3.59 -2.47
N GLU A 149 12.80 3.44 -1.45
CA GLU A 149 12.63 4.14 -0.16
C GLU A 149 12.63 5.66 -0.34
N GLY A 150 13.56 6.20 -1.13
CA GLY A 150 13.61 7.62 -1.43
C GLY A 150 12.31 8.13 -2.06
N LEU A 151 11.78 7.44 -3.07
CA LEU A 151 10.54 7.83 -3.74
C LEU A 151 9.32 7.68 -2.82
N ALA A 152 9.23 6.59 -2.06
CA ALA A 152 8.12 6.35 -1.15
C ALA A 152 8.06 7.40 -0.03
N HIS A 153 9.21 7.80 0.52
CA HIS A 153 9.28 8.88 1.50
C HIS A 153 8.93 10.25 0.91
N GLU A 154 9.33 10.53 -0.34
CA GLU A 154 8.92 11.76 -1.02
C GLU A 154 7.42 11.78 -1.31
N ALA A 155 6.81 10.63 -1.66
CA ALA A 155 5.36 10.51 -1.80
C ALA A 155 4.64 10.82 -0.47
N VAL A 156 5.12 10.27 0.65
CA VAL A 156 4.60 10.60 1.99
C VAL A 156 4.73 12.11 2.25
N ARG A 157 5.93 12.67 2.10
CA ARG A 157 6.21 14.08 2.42
C ARG A 157 5.33 15.02 1.60
N THR A 158 5.21 14.79 0.30
CA THR A 158 4.39 15.66 -0.58
C THR A 158 2.91 15.54 -0.27
N ALA A 159 2.42 14.34 0.05
CA ALA A 159 1.03 14.15 0.46
C ALA A 159 0.73 14.79 1.84
N GLU A 160 1.64 14.65 2.83
CA GLU A 160 1.50 15.31 4.14
C GLU A 160 1.38 16.81 4.02
N VAL A 161 2.20 17.48 3.20
CA VAL A 161 2.11 18.92 2.94
C VAL A 161 0.72 19.31 2.40
N ARG A 162 0.15 18.53 1.48
CA ARG A 162 -1.20 18.76 0.94
C ARG A 162 -2.29 18.53 2.00
N VAL A 163 -2.14 17.51 2.84
CA VAL A 163 -3.07 17.24 3.96
C VAL A 163 -3.06 18.38 4.97
N GLU A 164 -1.88 18.89 5.34
CA GLU A 164 -1.74 20.05 6.25
C GLU A 164 -2.36 21.30 5.65
N ALA A 165 -2.15 21.54 4.37
CA ALA A 165 -2.76 22.65 3.63
C ALA A 165 -4.26 22.45 3.34
N ARG A 166 -4.82 21.28 3.66
CA ARG A 166 -6.20 20.86 3.33
C ARG A 166 -6.54 20.95 1.83
N GLN A 167 -5.54 20.79 0.98
CA GLN A 167 -5.71 20.81 -0.46
C GLN A 167 -6.30 19.46 -0.90
N ASP A 168 -7.51 19.46 -1.44
CA ASP A 168 -8.28 18.25 -1.75
C ASP A 168 -8.10 17.18 -0.65
N LEU A 169 -8.55 17.49 0.56
CA LEU A 169 -8.19 16.73 1.76
C LEU A 169 -8.49 15.23 1.64
N ALA A 170 -9.60 14.87 0.98
CA ALA A 170 -9.96 13.45 0.85
C ALA A 170 -8.95 12.70 -0.02
N ARG A 171 -8.60 13.24 -1.17
CA ARG A 171 -7.62 12.67 -2.09
C ARG A 171 -6.20 12.70 -1.51
N SER A 172 -5.80 13.79 -0.89
CA SER A 172 -4.47 13.88 -0.25
C SER A 172 -4.29 12.84 0.87
N LEU A 173 -5.35 12.55 1.63
CA LEU A 173 -5.36 11.46 2.63
C LEU A 173 -5.29 10.07 1.97
N LEU A 174 -5.93 9.89 0.81
CA LEU A 174 -5.81 8.67 0.02
C LEU A 174 -4.36 8.47 -0.42
N GLU A 175 -3.75 9.47 -1.02
CA GLU A 175 -2.38 9.43 -1.55
C GLU A 175 -1.34 9.18 -0.43
N GLU A 176 -1.48 9.88 0.72
CA GLU A 176 -0.65 9.63 1.90
C GLU A 176 -0.82 8.19 2.40
N GLY A 177 -2.08 7.72 2.46
CA GLY A 177 -2.38 6.35 2.86
C GLY A 177 -1.79 5.31 1.91
N MET A 178 -1.86 5.53 0.60
CA MET A 178 -1.26 4.64 -0.40
C MET A 178 0.28 4.60 -0.27
N ALA A 179 0.93 5.75 -0.02
CA ALA A 179 2.38 5.81 0.19
C ALA A 179 2.83 5.03 1.43
N TYR A 180 2.11 5.15 2.56
CA TYR A 180 2.34 4.30 3.73
C TYR A 180 2.04 2.82 3.44
N GLY A 181 1.09 2.52 2.55
CA GLY A 181 0.80 1.16 2.08
C GLY A 181 1.98 0.55 1.33
N LEU A 182 2.63 1.30 0.45
CA LEU A 182 3.84 0.88 -0.25
C LEU A 182 4.99 0.58 0.72
N LEU A 183 5.25 1.50 1.67
CA LEU A 183 6.26 1.27 2.71
C LEU A 183 5.95 0.01 3.54
N GLY A 184 4.68 -0.21 3.91
CA GLY A 184 4.27 -1.40 4.64
C GLY A 184 4.49 -2.68 3.85
N ARG A 185 4.16 -2.68 2.56
CA ARG A 185 4.43 -3.83 1.65
C ARG A 185 5.92 -4.12 1.51
N TYR A 186 6.74 -3.10 1.36
CA TYR A 186 8.19 -3.24 1.25
C TYR A 186 8.81 -3.78 2.53
N TYR A 187 8.48 -3.21 3.70
CA TYR A 187 8.99 -3.71 4.97
C TYR A 187 8.55 -5.15 5.24
N GLY A 188 7.33 -5.52 4.82
CA GLY A 188 6.85 -6.90 4.88
C GLY A 188 7.67 -7.85 4.03
N LEU A 189 8.08 -7.44 2.81
CA LEU A 189 8.99 -8.22 1.98
C LEU A 189 10.37 -8.40 2.62
N ARG A 190 10.81 -7.45 3.45
CA ARG A 190 12.10 -7.49 4.16
C ARG A 190 12.03 -8.14 5.55
N ASP A 191 10.91 -8.78 5.89
CA ASP A 191 10.67 -9.42 7.19
C ASP A 191 10.85 -8.45 8.38
N ASN A 192 10.52 -7.18 8.15
CA ASN A 192 10.67 -6.12 9.14
C ASN A 192 9.31 -5.82 9.80
N ASP A 193 8.92 -6.65 10.75
CA ASP A 193 7.57 -6.67 11.33
C ASP A 193 7.13 -5.35 11.96
N PHE A 194 8.00 -4.69 12.72
CA PHE A 194 7.62 -3.48 13.45
C PHE A 194 7.36 -2.28 12.52
N PRO A 195 8.24 -1.92 11.56
CA PRO A 195 7.93 -0.93 10.55
C PRO A 195 6.70 -1.30 9.69
N THR A 196 6.55 -2.57 9.31
CA THR A 196 5.37 -3.07 8.59
C THR A 196 4.07 -2.75 9.34
N ALA A 197 4.01 -3.10 10.61
CA ALA A 197 2.83 -2.87 11.44
C ALA A 197 2.55 -1.38 11.65
N ARG A 198 3.60 -0.55 11.85
CA ARG A 198 3.47 0.90 12.02
C ARG A 198 2.95 1.55 10.73
N ALA A 199 3.52 1.21 9.58
CA ALA A 199 3.10 1.71 8.28
C ALA A 199 1.66 1.28 7.96
N GLY A 200 1.31 0.01 8.18
CA GLY A 200 -0.04 -0.50 7.99
C GLY A 200 -1.08 0.18 8.89
N LYS A 201 -0.75 0.46 10.15
CA LYS A 201 -1.63 1.21 11.07
C LYS A 201 -1.88 2.63 10.57
N ARG A 202 -0.84 3.32 10.11
CA ARG A 202 -0.94 4.69 9.56
C ARG A 202 -1.76 4.70 8.27
N MET A 203 -1.43 3.83 7.32
CA MET A 203 -2.17 3.61 6.08
C MET A 203 -3.67 3.45 6.35
N ARG A 204 -4.04 2.48 7.20
CA ARG A 204 -5.45 2.20 7.52
C ARG A 204 -6.18 3.42 8.06
N ALA A 205 -5.56 4.17 8.98
CA ALA A 205 -6.17 5.35 9.57
C ALA A 205 -6.45 6.44 8.52
N LEU A 206 -5.49 6.69 7.62
CA LEU A 206 -5.60 7.68 6.55
C LEU A 206 -6.67 7.28 5.53
N LEU A 207 -6.63 6.04 5.04
CA LEU A 207 -7.57 5.54 4.04
C LEU A 207 -9.02 5.51 4.56
N LEU A 208 -9.24 5.11 5.81
CA LEU A 208 -10.58 5.18 6.41
C LEU A 208 -11.07 6.61 6.58
N ARG A 209 -10.17 7.56 6.85
CA ARG A 209 -10.52 8.97 6.90
C ARG A 209 -10.83 9.52 5.51
N ALA A 210 -10.08 9.13 4.48
CA ALA A 210 -10.36 9.49 3.10
C ALA A 210 -11.77 9.02 2.68
N LEU A 211 -12.08 7.73 2.90
CA LEU A 211 -13.39 7.13 2.60
C LEU A 211 -14.54 7.79 3.38
N LYS A 212 -14.28 8.28 4.60
CA LYS A 212 -15.30 9.02 5.37
C LYS A 212 -15.62 10.38 4.75
N LEU A 213 -14.64 11.03 4.15
CA LEU A 213 -14.79 12.33 3.50
C LEU A 213 -15.37 12.18 2.09
N ASP A 214 -14.89 11.18 1.36
CA ASP A 214 -15.36 10.86 0.01
C ASP A 214 -15.44 9.34 -0.19
N PRO A 215 -16.65 8.75 -0.05
CA PRO A 215 -16.86 7.31 -0.26
C PRO A 215 -16.61 6.83 -1.70
N SER A 216 -16.49 7.72 -2.68
CA SER A 216 -16.19 7.37 -4.06
C SER A 216 -14.72 7.02 -4.32
N LEU A 217 -13.82 7.31 -3.39
CA LEU A 217 -12.39 6.98 -3.45
C LEU A 217 -12.14 5.47 -3.23
N THR A 218 -12.65 4.67 -4.15
CA THR A 218 -12.65 3.19 -4.03
C THR A 218 -11.26 2.57 -4.08
N ASP A 219 -10.25 3.28 -4.55
CA ASP A 219 -8.84 2.88 -4.47
C ASP A 219 -8.37 2.63 -3.02
N ALA A 220 -8.94 3.35 -2.05
CA ALA A 220 -8.63 3.15 -0.65
C ALA A 220 -8.91 1.72 -0.16
N TYR A 221 -9.85 1.02 -0.79
CA TYR A 221 -10.19 -0.35 -0.41
C TYR A 221 -9.09 -1.36 -0.71
N LEU A 222 -8.13 -1.08 -1.59
CA LEU A 222 -6.94 -1.91 -1.75
C LEU A 222 -6.16 -2.00 -0.42
N GLY A 223 -5.74 -0.85 0.12
CA GLY A 223 -4.93 -0.82 1.34
C GLY A 223 -5.70 -1.31 2.58
N VAL A 224 -6.96 -0.88 2.74
CA VAL A 224 -7.78 -1.32 3.89
C VAL A 224 -8.08 -2.82 3.81
N GLY A 225 -8.31 -3.34 2.59
CA GLY A 225 -8.54 -4.77 2.34
C GLY A 225 -7.31 -5.61 2.66
N ILE A 226 -6.14 -5.24 2.15
CA ILE A 226 -4.86 -5.87 2.50
C ILE A 226 -4.67 -5.88 4.02
N TYR A 227 -4.84 -4.73 4.68
CA TYR A 227 -4.71 -4.65 6.13
C TYR A 227 -5.61 -5.63 6.86
N ASN A 228 -6.92 -5.60 6.56
CA ASN A 228 -7.90 -6.43 7.25
C ASN A 228 -7.64 -7.92 7.04
N TYR A 229 -7.29 -8.33 5.83
CA TYR A 229 -6.97 -9.71 5.50
C TYR A 229 -5.71 -10.20 6.24
N PHE A 230 -4.59 -9.49 6.07
CA PHE A 230 -3.31 -9.92 6.65
C PHE A 230 -3.33 -9.89 8.17
N VAL A 231 -3.90 -8.85 8.78
CA VAL A 231 -3.96 -8.74 10.25
C VAL A 231 -4.79 -9.88 10.88
N ASP A 232 -5.82 -10.37 10.20
CA ASP A 232 -6.62 -11.51 10.69
C ASP A 232 -5.93 -12.85 10.45
N THR A 233 -5.18 -12.98 9.36
CA THR A 233 -4.49 -14.24 8.98
C THR A 233 -3.11 -14.41 9.62
N LEU A 234 -2.60 -13.43 10.37
CA LEU A 234 -1.32 -13.54 11.09
C LEU A 234 -1.31 -14.73 12.06
N PRO A 235 -0.16 -15.42 12.22
CA PRO A 235 0.01 -16.47 13.22
C PRO A 235 -0.38 -15.99 14.62
N THR A 236 -0.87 -16.92 15.46
CA THR A 236 -1.37 -16.61 16.82
C THR A 236 -0.32 -15.92 17.70
N ILE A 237 0.95 -16.31 17.59
CA ILE A 237 2.03 -15.68 18.35
C ILE A 237 2.22 -14.22 17.99
N ILE A 238 2.10 -13.87 16.70
CA ILE A 238 2.18 -12.48 16.24
C ILE A 238 0.92 -11.71 16.66
N LYS A 239 -0.25 -12.39 16.71
CA LYS A 239 -1.49 -11.81 17.25
C LYS A 239 -1.34 -11.35 18.70
N LEU A 240 -0.55 -12.05 19.50
CA LEU A 240 -0.25 -11.64 20.88
C LEU A 240 0.58 -10.34 20.92
N LEU A 241 1.53 -10.17 20.01
CA LEU A 241 2.35 -8.95 19.91
C LEU A 241 1.55 -7.72 19.43
N LYS A 242 0.42 -7.91 18.73
CA LYS A 242 -0.49 -6.81 18.33
C LYS A 242 -0.92 -5.96 19.52
N PHE A 243 -1.11 -6.59 20.68
CA PHE A 243 -1.51 -5.90 21.90
C PHE A 243 -0.47 -4.87 22.34
N LEU A 244 0.83 -5.19 22.20
CA LEU A 244 1.93 -4.31 22.59
C LEU A 244 2.04 -3.05 21.73
N ILE A 245 1.64 -3.11 20.46
CA ILE A 245 1.70 -1.97 19.52
C ILE A 245 0.34 -1.33 19.26
N ALA A 246 -0.69 -1.73 20.01
CA ALA A 246 -2.07 -1.26 19.85
C ALA A 246 -2.52 -1.29 18.37
N LEU A 247 -2.28 -2.43 17.69
CA LEU A 247 -2.66 -2.62 16.30
C LEU A 247 -4.16 -2.93 16.22
N PRO A 248 -4.98 -2.15 15.48
CA PRO A 248 -6.38 -2.47 15.29
C PRO A 248 -6.58 -3.86 14.69
N GLY A 249 -7.62 -4.57 15.13
CA GLY A 249 -7.96 -5.88 14.60
C GLY A 249 -8.29 -5.84 13.11
N GLY A 250 -8.09 -6.97 12.43
CA GLY A 250 -8.52 -7.21 11.05
C GLY A 250 -9.71 -8.16 10.99
N SER A 251 -10.26 -8.32 9.79
CA SER A 251 -11.26 -9.31 9.45
C SER A 251 -10.97 -9.83 8.04
N ARG A 252 -10.65 -11.11 7.92
CA ARG A 252 -10.37 -11.78 6.65
C ARG A 252 -11.53 -11.63 5.66
N VAL A 253 -12.75 -11.85 6.14
CA VAL A 253 -13.95 -11.74 5.29
C VAL A 253 -14.13 -10.32 4.76
N LEU A 254 -14.03 -9.33 5.66
CA LEU A 254 -14.12 -7.92 5.26
C LEU A 254 -12.97 -7.54 4.33
N GLY A 255 -11.75 -8.03 4.58
CA GLY A 255 -10.59 -7.79 3.73
C GLY A 255 -10.82 -8.25 2.30
N LEU A 256 -11.30 -9.49 2.10
CA LEU A 256 -11.63 -10.01 0.77
C LEU A 256 -12.75 -9.20 0.08
N GLN A 257 -13.78 -8.78 0.82
CA GLN A 257 -14.86 -7.93 0.27
C GLN A 257 -14.34 -6.56 -0.18
N GLN A 258 -13.43 -5.96 0.60
CA GLN A 258 -12.81 -4.67 0.28
C GLN A 258 -11.88 -4.79 -0.93
N LEU A 259 -11.05 -5.84 -0.99
CA LEU A 259 -10.24 -6.13 -2.17
C LEU A 259 -11.11 -6.36 -3.42
N GLN A 260 -12.22 -7.07 -3.29
CA GLN A 260 -13.19 -7.23 -4.39
C GLN A 260 -13.77 -5.89 -4.83
N THR A 261 -14.04 -4.97 -3.90
CA THR A 261 -14.53 -3.63 -4.22
C THR A 261 -13.48 -2.83 -5.00
N ALA A 262 -12.22 -2.83 -4.56
CA ALA A 262 -11.12 -2.18 -5.27
C ALA A 262 -10.87 -2.83 -6.64
N ALA A 263 -10.93 -4.16 -6.73
CA ALA A 263 -10.74 -4.92 -7.97
C ALA A 263 -11.82 -4.66 -9.04
N THR A 264 -13.00 -4.17 -8.63
CA THR A 264 -14.11 -3.89 -9.56
C THR A 264 -14.36 -2.41 -9.79
N LYS A 265 -14.06 -1.55 -8.81
CA LYS A 265 -14.41 -0.13 -8.80
C LYS A 265 -13.22 0.82 -8.62
N GLY A 266 -12.03 0.30 -8.33
CA GLY A 266 -10.81 1.10 -8.21
C GLY A 266 -10.50 1.83 -9.52
N ASP A 267 -10.00 3.03 -9.40
CA ASP A 267 -9.59 3.88 -10.52
C ASP A 267 -8.12 3.59 -10.90
N LEU A 268 -7.21 3.79 -9.96
CA LEU A 268 -5.77 3.61 -10.15
C LEU A 268 -5.28 2.24 -9.66
N THR A 269 -6.01 1.59 -8.75
CA THR A 269 -5.54 0.38 -8.06
C THR A 269 -6.27 -0.89 -8.49
N ARG A 270 -7.16 -0.84 -9.49
CA ARG A 270 -8.02 -1.97 -9.86
C ARG A 270 -7.23 -3.25 -10.19
N GLY A 271 -6.25 -3.17 -11.07
CA GLY A 271 -5.45 -4.34 -11.45
C GLY A 271 -4.57 -4.87 -10.31
N GLU A 272 -4.01 -3.98 -9.46
CA GLU A 272 -3.31 -4.42 -8.26
C GLU A 272 -4.26 -5.12 -7.27
N ALA A 273 -5.47 -4.61 -7.09
CA ALA A 273 -6.46 -5.23 -6.22
C ALA A 273 -6.87 -6.61 -6.74
N GLN A 274 -7.01 -6.79 -8.06
CA GLN A 274 -7.21 -8.10 -8.68
C GLN A 274 -6.05 -9.06 -8.38
N PHE A 275 -4.81 -8.59 -8.50
CA PHE A 275 -3.63 -9.38 -8.16
C PHE A 275 -3.62 -9.81 -6.68
N TYR A 276 -3.83 -8.88 -5.73
CA TYR A 276 -3.86 -9.21 -4.31
C TYR A 276 -5.01 -10.16 -3.96
N LEU A 277 -6.19 -9.92 -4.51
CA LEU A 277 -7.35 -10.78 -4.31
C LEU A 277 -7.10 -12.20 -4.85
N ALA A 278 -6.50 -12.32 -6.04
CA ALA A 278 -6.14 -13.60 -6.64
C ALA A 278 -5.12 -14.36 -5.80
N LYS A 279 -4.08 -13.66 -5.32
CA LYS A 279 -3.07 -14.22 -4.42
C LYS A 279 -3.69 -14.69 -3.10
N ASP A 280 -4.58 -13.88 -2.51
CA ASP A 280 -5.24 -14.27 -1.27
C ASP A 280 -6.15 -15.48 -1.47
N PHE A 281 -6.91 -15.57 -2.56
CA PHE A 281 -7.71 -16.77 -2.89
C PHE A 281 -6.86 -18.04 -3.03
N SER A 282 -5.62 -17.95 -3.47
CA SER A 282 -4.73 -19.10 -3.62
C SER A 282 -4.10 -19.59 -2.32
N ARG A 283 -4.16 -18.82 -1.24
CA ARG A 283 -3.55 -19.17 0.05
C ARG A 283 -4.14 -20.43 0.65
N ARG A 284 -3.33 -21.17 1.43
CA ARG A 284 -3.72 -22.43 2.07
C ARG A 284 -4.96 -22.35 2.95
N ASN A 285 -5.24 -21.17 3.52
CA ASN A 285 -6.44 -20.92 4.32
C ASN A 285 -7.69 -20.60 3.49
N GLU A 286 -7.55 -20.27 2.22
CA GLU A 286 -8.66 -20.00 1.29
C GLU A 286 -8.93 -21.16 0.33
N GLN A 287 -7.89 -21.70 -0.32
CA GLN A 287 -7.91 -22.78 -1.28
C GLN A 287 -8.91 -22.57 -2.44
N GLN A 288 -9.18 -21.30 -2.78
CA GLN A 288 -10.11 -20.93 -3.85
C GLN A 288 -9.38 -20.81 -5.19
N TYR A 289 -8.60 -21.84 -5.56
CA TYR A 289 -7.69 -21.84 -6.71
C TYR A 289 -8.39 -21.52 -8.05
N ALA A 290 -9.62 -21.99 -8.25
CA ALA A 290 -10.38 -21.69 -9.46
C ALA A 290 -10.72 -20.18 -9.57
N LYS A 291 -11.07 -19.51 -8.46
CA LYS A 291 -11.29 -18.07 -8.46
C LYS A 291 -10.01 -17.28 -8.66
N SER A 292 -8.91 -17.74 -8.04
CA SER A 292 -7.59 -17.17 -8.27
C SER A 292 -7.19 -17.26 -9.75
N LEU A 293 -7.36 -18.43 -10.36
CA LEU A 293 -7.06 -18.64 -11.77
C LEU A 293 -7.88 -17.72 -12.67
N ALA A 294 -9.19 -17.56 -12.41
CA ALA A 294 -10.06 -16.69 -13.20
C ALA A 294 -9.53 -15.24 -13.19
N LEU A 295 -9.15 -14.72 -12.02
CA LEU A 295 -8.59 -13.37 -11.91
C LEU A 295 -7.25 -13.22 -12.64
N PHE A 296 -6.36 -14.21 -12.59
CA PHE A 296 -5.10 -14.17 -13.35
C PHE A 296 -5.33 -14.28 -14.86
N GLN A 297 -6.37 -14.99 -15.30
CA GLN A 297 -6.79 -15.01 -16.70
C GLN A 297 -7.35 -13.66 -17.16
N GLU A 298 -8.17 -13.00 -16.34
CA GLU A 298 -8.63 -11.62 -16.60
C GLU A 298 -7.45 -10.64 -16.69
N LEU A 299 -6.52 -10.68 -15.74
CA LEU A 299 -5.30 -9.86 -15.77
C LEU A 299 -4.47 -10.15 -17.03
N SER A 300 -4.33 -11.42 -17.42
CA SER A 300 -3.59 -11.79 -18.62
C SER A 300 -4.27 -11.34 -19.91
N ALA A 301 -5.60 -11.25 -19.93
CA ALA A 301 -6.35 -10.75 -21.07
C ALA A 301 -6.26 -9.22 -21.19
N GLU A 302 -6.32 -8.52 -20.06
CA GLU A 302 -6.24 -7.04 -20.02
C GLU A 302 -4.80 -6.53 -20.21
N TYR A 303 -3.81 -7.26 -19.70
CA TYR A 303 -2.38 -6.92 -19.72
C TYR A 303 -1.55 -8.05 -20.34
N PRO A 304 -1.65 -8.25 -21.68
CA PRO A 304 -1.15 -9.45 -22.35
C PRO A 304 0.36 -9.58 -22.40
N ASN A 305 1.10 -8.47 -22.22
CA ASN A 305 2.57 -8.47 -22.26
C ASN A 305 3.21 -8.81 -20.91
N ASN A 306 2.46 -8.79 -19.81
CA ASN A 306 2.98 -9.16 -18.50
C ASN A 306 3.00 -10.68 -18.31
N LEU A 307 4.17 -11.24 -18.44
CA LEU A 307 4.38 -12.70 -18.34
C LEU A 307 4.09 -13.27 -16.93
N LEU A 308 4.09 -12.43 -15.89
CA LEU A 308 3.77 -12.86 -14.53
C LEU A 308 2.37 -13.47 -14.46
N TRP A 309 1.39 -12.86 -15.10
CA TRP A 309 0.01 -13.34 -15.04
C TRP A 309 -0.13 -14.76 -15.59
N LYS A 310 0.52 -15.04 -16.71
CA LYS A 310 0.55 -16.38 -17.32
C LYS A 310 1.38 -17.38 -16.50
N LEU A 311 2.48 -16.93 -15.91
CA LEU A 311 3.32 -17.78 -15.05
C LEU A 311 2.52 -18.29 -13.85
N VAL A 312 1.82 -17.38 -13.14
CA VAL A 312 1.00 -17.78 -11.99
C VAL A 312 -0.22 -18.58 -12.41
N ALA A 313 -0.88 -18.23 -13.53
CA ALA A 313 -1.98 -19.02 -14.08
C ALA A 313 -1.54 -20.47 -14.41
N GLY A 314 -0.33 -20.64 -14.95
CA GLY A 314 0.26 -21.98 -15.19
C GLY A 314 0.39 -22.80 -13.91
N SER A 315 0.90 -22.19 -12.84
CA SER A 315 0.99 -22.83 -11.51
C SER A 315 -0.39 -23.25 -10.97
N LEU A 316 -1.38 -22.38 -11.13
CA LEU A 316 -2.75 -22.67 -10.67
C LEU A 316 -3.42 -23.78 -11.49
N GLN A 317 -3.19 -23.81 -12.81
CA GLN A 317 -3.66 -24.94 -13.65
C GLN A 317 -3.10 -26.28 -13.18
N ILE A 318 -1.79 -26.34 -12.90
CA ILE A 318 -1.14 -27.55 -12.38
C ILE A 318 -1.74 -27.94 -11.04
N ARG A 319 -1.95 -26.97 -10.14
CA ARG A 319 -2.53 -27.22 -8.82
C ARG A 319 -3.97 -27.72 -8.89
N LEU A 320 -4.73 -27.32 -9.90
CA LEU A 320 -6.08 -27.80 -10.18
C LEU A 320 -6.10 -29.17 -10.90
N GLY A 321 -4.94 -29.76 -11.20
CA GLY A 321 -4.83 -31.05 -11.90
C GLY A 321 -4.78 -30.93 -13.41
N HIS A 322 -4.84 -29.74 -13.98
CA HIS A 322 -4.79 -29.49 -15.42
C HIS A 322 -3.32 -29.34 -15.88
N ARG A 323 -2.53 -30.39 -15.71
CA ARG A 323 -1.08 -30.39 -15.94
C ARG A 323 -0.70 -29.89 -17.33
N GLU A 324 -1.32 -30.42 -18.39
CA GLU A 324 -1.01 -30.06 -19.79
C GLU A 324 -1.24 -28.57 -20.05
N ALA A 325 -2.34 -28.00 -19.54
CA ALA A 325 -2.64 -26.58 -19.68
C ALA A 325 -1.61 -25.71 -18.96
N GLY A 326 -1.18 -26.13 -17.76
CA GLY A 326 -0.13 -25.43 -17.01
C GLY A 326 1.23 -25.48 -17.72
N GLU A 327 1.62 -26.64 -18.25
CA GLU A 327 2.85 -26.79 -19.04
C GLU A 327 2.84 -25.95 -20.32
N ALA A 328 1.70 -25.86 -21.00
CA ALA A 328 1.55 -25.02 -22.19
C ALA A 328 1.80 -23.54 -21.86
N LEU A 329 1.25 -23.05 -20.74
CA LEU A 329 1.50 -21.67 -20.26
C LEU A 329 2.97 -21.46 -19.91
N TYR A 330 3.63 -22.39 -19.24
CA TYR A 330 5.05 -22.30 -18.91
C TYR A 330 5.92 -22.25 -20.17
N LYS A 331 5.64 -23.09 -21.18
CA LYS A 331 6.33 -23.05 -22.48
C LYS A 331 6.17 -21.71 -23.17
N GLU A 332 4.96 -21.13 -23.14
CA GLU A 332 4.71 -19.80 -23.70
C GLU A 332 5.51 -18.73 -22.96
N VAL A 333 5.52 -18.75 -21.60
CA VAL A 333 6.29 -17.80 -20.80
C VAL A 333 7.78 -17.95 -21.07
N ALA A 334 8.31 -19.17 -21.11
CA ALA A 334 9.71 -19.43 -21.41
C ALA A 334 10.12 -18.85 -22.77
N ALA A 335 9.34 -19.14 -23.81
CA ALA A 335 9.61 -18.66 -25.16
C ALA A 335 9.59 -17.11 -25.25
N LYS A 336 8.64 -16.45 -24.58
CA LYS A 336 8.49 -14.99 -24.60
C LYS A 336 9.50 -14.27 -23.71
N SER A 337 10.01 -14.90 -22.64
CA SER A 337 10.99 -14.32 -21.74
C SER A 337 12.42 -14.44 -22.23
N THR A 338 12.75 -15.43 -23.06
CA THR A 338 14.10 -15.66 -23.61
C THR A 338 14.72 -14.40 -24.28
N PRO A 339 13.99 -13.62 -25.10
CA PRO A 339 14.55 -12.44 -25.74
C PRO A 339 14.66 -11.22 -24.81
N LEU A 340 14.11 -11.28 -23.60
CA LEU A 340 14.10 -10.12 -22.68
C LEU A 340 15.47 -9.97 -22.01
N SER A 341 16.13 -8.84 -22.28
CA SER A 341 17.48 -8.55 -21.76
C SER A 341 17.46 -7.82 -20.41
N ASN A 342 16.31 -7.30 -19.98
CA ASN A 342 16.19 -6.62 -18.68
C ASN A 342 16.17 -7.62 -17.53
N ASP A 343 16.40 -7.14 -16.32
CA ASP A 343 16.48 -7.95 -15.11
C ASP A 343 15.19 -8.66 -14.73
N VAL A 344 14.04 -8.01 -14.95
CA VAL A 344 12.71 -8.61 -14.72
C VAL A 344 12.48 -9.77 -15.66
N GLY A 345 12.77 -9.60 -16.96
CA GLY A 345 12.64 -10.67 -17.95
C GLY A 345 13.54 -11.86 -17.63
N ARG A 346 14.80 -11.62 -17.26
CA ARG A 346 15.73 -12.69 -16.84
C ARG A 346 15.23 -13.42 -15.59
N ALA A 347 14.67 -12.70 -14.61
CA ALA A 347 14.15 -13.32 -13.39
C ALA A 347 12.92 -14.21 -13.70
N ILE A 348 11.97 -13.74 -14.50
CA ILE A 348 10.82 -14.53 -14.94
C ILE A 348 11.29 -15.78 -15.72
N HIS A 349 12.23 -15.62 -16.65
CA HIS A 349 12.80 -16.72 -17.43
C HIS A 349 13.41 -17.81 -16.53
N SER A 350 14.28 -17.41 -15.61
CA SER A 350 14.89 -18.32 -14.66
C SER A 350 13.86 -19.09 -13.81
N GLN A 351 12.82 -18.43 -13.37
CA GLN A 351 11.78 -19.07 -12.54
C GLN A 351 10.90 -20.05 -13.33
N VAL A 352 10.55 -19.72 -14.57
CA VAL A 352 9.77 -20.65 -15.39
C VAL A 352 10.61 -21.89 -15.77
N GLU A 353 11.90 -21.75 -16.08
CA GLU A 353 12.78 -22.88 -16.32
C GLU A 353 12.89 -23.80 -15.10
N GLN A 354 13.08 -23.24 -13.92
CA GLN A 354 13.08 -24.02 -12.67
C GLN A 354 11.75 -24.74 -12.43
N ALA A 355 10.63 -24.12 -12.80
CA ALA A 355 9.30 -24.74 -12.68
C ALA A 355 9.15 -25.92 -13.64
N VAL A 356 9.57 -25.76 -14.89
CA VAL A 356 9.56 -26.81 -15.91
C VAL A 356 10.45 -27.99 -15.51
N ASN A 357 11.69 -27.71 -15.06
CA ASN A 357 12.64 -28.72 -14.61
C ASN A 357 12.08 -29.54 -13.43
N ARG A 358 11.47 -28.88 -12.44
CA ARG A 358 10.81 -29.60 -11.33
C ARG A 358 9.66 -30.51 -11.77
N MET A 359 8.96 -30.17 -12.84
CA MET A 359 7.86 -31.00 -13.38
C MET A 359 8.36 -32.24 -14.09
N HIS A 360 9.56 -32.19 -14.67
CA HIS A 360 10.18 -33.30 -15.39
C HIS A 360 11.13 -34.15 -14.54
N GLY A 361 11.27 -33.84 -13.23
CA GLY A 361 12.06 -34.65 -12.29
C GLY A 361 13.55 -34.43 -12.38
N HIS A 362 13.99 -33.28 -12.86
CA HIS A 362 15.41 -32.88 -12.93
C HIS A 362 15.75 -31.89 -11.79
#